data_e7b997b4fa4755de2db90b2bea3cb624
#
_entry.id   e7b997b4fa4755de2db90b2bea3cb624
#
_cell.length_a   1.000
_cell.length_b   1.000
_cell.length_c   1.000
_cell.angle_alpha   90.00
_cell.angle_beta   90.00
_cell.angle_gamma   90.00
#
_symmetry.space_group_name_H-M   'P 1'
#
loop_
_entity.id
_entity.type
_entity.pdbx_description
1 polymer ?
#
loop_
_entity_poly.entity_id
_entity_poly.type
_entity_poly.pdbx_seq_one_letter_code
_entity_poly.pdbx_strand_id
1 'polypeptide(L)'
;MGRASLSFFLIYLVYIACTCLRKTLAYCEASCNSHGKCIDNDRCECYKRRDGSVAWLGNDCSMRTCPMGVAWVGEVVSANNMHPMAECSNRGDCDRRLGICVCHDNFDGLACERTICPNDCGGLGICYTQLQMAENAGTTYRDIWDSKKQVGCVCDVGYRGPDCSLVECPSTKDVNGGPGNEGGRDCSGRGLCDYKVGVCNCFLGYYGQQCEHQVAALS
;
A
#
# COMPACT_ATOMS: atom_id res chain seq x y z
N MET A 1 69.74 -50.97 -13.57
CA MET A 1 68.31 -51.02 -13.29
C MET A 1 67.96 -49.92 -12.30
N GLY A 2 67.69 -48.65 -12.76
CA GLY A 2 67.45 -47.56 -11.80
C GLY A 2 66.96 -46.22 -12.39
N ARG A 3 66.76 -46.10 -13.70
CA ARG A 3 66.34 -44.86 -14.29
C ARG A 3 64.86 -44.74 -14.73
N ALA A 4 64.12 -45.85 -14.77
CA ALA A 4 62.68 -45.83 -15.16
C ALA A 4 61.72 -45.45 -14.03
N SER A 5 62.11 -45.62 -12.76
CA SER A 5 61.25 -45.39 -11.60
C SER A 5 61.07 -43.90 -11.27
N LEU A 6 62.06 -43.05 -11.53
CA LEU A 6 61.98 -41.62 -11.22
C LEU A 6 61.05 -40.84 -12.17
N SER A 7 61.04 -41.22 -13.45
CA SER A 7 60.16 -40.60 -14.42
C SER A 7 58.68 -40.86 -14.18
N PHE A 8 58.31 -42.05 -13.77
CA PHE A 8 56.93 -42.38 -13.43
C PHE A 8 56.44 -41.65 -12.17
N PHE A 9 57.32 -41.44 -11.17
CA PHE A 9 56.96 -40.68 -9.97
C PHE A 9 56.77 -39.20 -10.25
N LEU A 10 57.57 -38.61 -11.12
CA LEU A 10 57.43 -37.19 -11.57
C LEU A 10 56.14 -36.99 -12.37
N ILE A 11 55.80 -37.91 -13.28
CA ILE A 11 54.56 -37.83 -14.07
C ILE A 11 53.34 -37.99 -13.15
N TYR A 12 53.38 -38.87 -12.13
CA TYR A 12 52.33 -39.08 -11.19
C TYR A 12 52.14 -37.86 -10.25
N LEU A 13 53.23 -37.20 -9.85
CA LEU A 13 53.17 -35.95 -9.05
C LEU A 13 52.65 -34.78 -9.89
N VAL A 14 53.02 -34.68 -11.16
CA VAL A 14 52.45 -33.66 -12.07
C VAL A 14 50.97 -33.93 -12.34
N TYR A 15 50.56 -35.21 -12.44
CA TYR A 15 49.16 -35.55 -12.63
C TYR A 15 48.32 -35.23 -11.39
N ILE A 16 48.85 -35.53 -10.20
CA ILE A 16 48.19 -35.16 -8.91
C ILE A 16 48.18 -33.66 -8.73
N ALA A 17 49.25 -32.94 -9.05
CA ALA A 17 49.29 -31.48 -9.00
C ALA A 17 48.33 -30.86 -10.02
N CYS A 18 48.20 -31.44 -11.22
CA CYS A 18 47.27 -30.97 -12.25
C CYS A 18 45.80 -31.31 -11.89
N THR A 19 45.54 -32.41 -11.18
CA THR A 19 44.19 -32.73 -10.71
C THR A 19 43.81 -31.94 -9.43
N CYS A 20 44.77 -31.61 -8.56
CA CYS A 20 44.53 -30.70 -7.43
C CYS A 20 44.36 -29.22 -7.85
N LEU A 21 44.95 -28.80 -8.97
CA LEU A 21 44.79 -27.41 -9.51
C LEU A 21 43.51 -27.22 -10.30
N ARG A 22 42.74 -28.25 -10.58
CA ARG A 22 41.35 -28.15 -11.02
C ARG A 22 40.41 -27.99 -9.82
N LYS A 23 40.69 -27.10 -8.90
CA LYS A 23 39.60 -26.33 -8.31
C LYS A 23 39.04 -25.51 -9.48
N THR A 24 38.04 -26.04 -10.15
CA THR A 24 37.27 -25.29 -11.13
C THR A 24 36.86 -24.01 -10.42
N LEU A 25 37.51 -22.90 -10.82
CA LEU A 25 37.03 -21.59 -10.41
C LEU A 25 35.58 -21.58 -10.83
N ALA A 26 34.66 -21.50 -9.85
CA ALA A 26 33.24 -21.44 -10.13
C ALA A 26 33.01 -20.31 -11.11
N TYR A 27 32.46 -20.62 -12.27
CA TYR A 27 32.17 -19.65 -13.32
C TYR A 27 30.69 -19.33 -13.26
N CYS A 28 30.35 -18.27 -12.53
CA CYS A 28 28.96 -17.80 -12.47
C CYS A 28 28.66 -16.88 -13.64
N GLU A 29 27.50 -17.06 -14.22
CA GLU A 29 26.99 -16.20 -15.28
C GLU A 29 27.01 -14.72 -14.86
N ALA A 30 27.48 -13.85 -15.72
CA ALA A 30 27.63 -12.41 -15.48
C ALA A 30 28.30 -12.03 -14.15
N SER A 31 29.14 -12.93 -13.55
CA SER A 31 29.74 -12.70 -12.23
C SER A 31 28.71 -12.33 -11.16
N CYS A 32 27.54 -12.98 -11.18
CA CYS A 32 26.39 -12.71 -10.31
C CYS A 32 25.91 -11.24 -10.37
N ASN A 33 26.11 -10.56 -11.49
CA ASN A 33 25.79 -9.13 -11.72
C ASN A 33 26.33 -8.20 -10.63
N SER A 34 27.40 -8.59 -9.92
CA SER A 34 27.92 -7.90 -8.74
C SER A 34 26.92 -7.81 -7.55
N HIS A 35 25.84 -8.59 -7.58
CA HIS A 35 24.80 -8.61 -6.55
C HIS A 35 24.81 -9.90 -5.74
N GLY A 36 25.84 -10.70 -5.88
CA GLY A 36 25.99 -11.97 -5.18
C GLY A 36 27.43 -12.47 -5.21
N LYS A 37 27.65 -13.58 -4.53
CA LYS A 37 28.92 -14.30 -4.50
C LYS A 37 28.78 -15.60 -5.31
N CYS A 38 29.72 -15.84 -6.20
CA CYS A 38 29.81 -17.12 -6.89
C CYS A 38 30.27 -18.21 -5.92
N ILE A 39 29.50 -19.26 -5.80
CA ILE A 39 29.77 -20.42 -4.95
C ILE A 39 29.98 -21.67 -5.81
N ASP A 40 30.30 -22.80 -5.20
CA ASP A 40 30.53 -24.05 -5.89
C ASP A 40 29.36 -24.44 -6.81
N ASN A 41 29.67 -25.15 -7.90
CA ASN A 41 28.71 -25.59 -8.92
C ASN A 41 28.09 -24.43 -9.73
N ASP A 42 28.85 -23.36 -9.96
CA ASP A 42 28.47 -22.24 -10.81
C ASP A 42 27.14 -21.58 -10.39
N ARG A 43 26.90 -21.50 -9.09
CA ARG A 43 25.71 -20.90 -8.50
C ARG A 43 26.02 -19.55 -7.87
N CYS A 44 25.14 -18.59 -8.04
CA CYS A 44 25.19 -17.33 -7.33
C CYS A 44 24.43 -17.41 -6.01
N GLU A 45 25.10 -17.04 -4.93
CA GLU A 45 24.48 -16.72 -3.66
C GLU A 45 24.24 -15.21 -3.62
N CYS A 46 22.97 -14.80 -3.80
CA CYS A 46 22.62 -13.38 -3.90
C CYS A 46 22.72 -12.66 -2.54
N TYR A 47 23.15 -11.41 -2.57
CA TYR A 47 23.26 -10.59 -1.37
C TYR A 47 21.88 -10.31 -0.77
N LYS A 48 21.85 -10.26 0.56
CA LYS A 48 20.67 -9.92 1.36
C LYS A 48 20.70 -8.46 1.80
N ARG A 49 19.55 -7.92 2.15
CA ARG A 49 19.45 -6.62 2.81
C ARG A 49 20.00 -6.69 4.25
N ARG A 50 20.15 -5.56 4.88
CA ARG A 50 20.63 -5.46 6.28
C ARG A 50 19.72 -6.18 7.29
N ASP A 51 18.43 -6.26 6.99
CA ASP A 51 17.43 -6.98 7.79
C ASP A 51 17.40 -8.49 7.55
N GLY A 52 18.30 -9.00 6.71
CA GLY A 52 18.40 -10.41 6.33
C GLY A 52 17.43 -10.84 5.22
N SER A 53 16.54 -9.97 4.76
CA SER A 53 15.63 -10.27 3.66
C SER A 53 16.37 -10.39 2.33
N VAL A 54 15.80 -11.17 1.40
CA VAL A 54 16.37 -11.37 0.06
C VAL A 54 16.30 -10.06 -0.70
N ALA A 55 17.45 -9.58 -1.21
CA ALA A 55 17.51 -8.35 -2.00
C ALA A 55 17.44 -8.61 -3.50
N TRP A 56 17.97 -9.76 -3.93
CA TRP A 56 18.13 -10.13 -5.32
C TRP A 56 17.69 -11.57 -5.56
N LEU A 57 17.14 -11.82 -6.73
CA LEU A 57 16.65 -13.11 -7.20
C LEU A 57 17.28 -13.47 -8.55
N GLY A 58 16.99 -14.68 -8.98
CA GLY A 58 17.52 -15.26 -10.21
C GLY A 58 18.83 -16.01 -10.00
N ASN A 59 19.16 -16.87 -10.93
CA ASN A 59 20.39 -17.68 -10.88
C ASN A 59 21.66 -16.83 -10.96
N ASP A 60 21.54 -15.64 -11.52
CA ASP A 60 22.58 -14.63 -11.75
C ASP A 60 22.45 -13.39 -10.86
N CYS A 61 21.47 -13.35 -9.93
CA CYS A 61 21.15 -12.22 -9.06
C CYS A 61 20.83 -10.92 -9.84
N SER A 62 20.23 -11.02 -11.03
CA SER A 62 19.86 -9.86 -11.84
C SER A 62 18.55 -9.19 -11.41
N MET A 63 17.66 -9.93 -10.77
CA MET A 63 16.31 -9.47 -10.44
C MET A 63 16.23 -8.93 -9.02
N ARG A 64 15.73 -7.72 -8.86
CA ARG A 64 15.44 -7.12 -7.54
C ARG A 64 14.17 -7.70 -6.93
N THR A 65 14.13 -7.82 -5.62
CA THR A 65 12.89 -8.04 -4.88
C THR A 65 12.20 -6.71 -4.62
N CYS A 66 10.86 -6.73 -4.62
CA CYS A 66 10.06 -5.57 -4.30
C CYS A 66 9.71 -5.51 -2.80
N PRO A 67 9.20 -4.38 -2.32
CA PRO A 67 8.70 -4.23 -0.97
C PRO A 67 7.62 -5.27 -0.62
N MET A 68 7.64 -5.70 0.64
CA MET A 68 6.68 -6.66 1.19
C MET A 68 5.68 -5.90 2.07
N GLY A 69 4.41 -6.23 1.95
CA GLY A 69 3.36 -5.73 2.83
C GLY A 69 2.40 -6.86 3.20
N VAL A 70 1.52 -6.62 4.18
CA VAL A 70 0.49 -7.59 4.54
C VAL A 70 -0.42 -7.81 3.33
N ALA A 71 -0.58 -9.05 2.90
CA ALA A 71 -1.37 -9.36 1.71
C ALA A 71 -2.84 -8.93 1.86
N TRP A 72 -3.46 -8.60 0.75
CA TRP A 72 -4.91 -8.32 0.67
C TRP A 72 -5.74 -9.59 0.49
N VAL A 73 -5.12 -10.60 -0.06
CA VAL A 73 -5.74 -11.89 -0.38
C VAL A 73 -4.75 -12.99 -0.07
N GLY A 74 -5.24 -14.15 0.34
CA GLY A 74 -4.41 -15.30 0.65
C GLY A 74 -4.96 -16.08 1.82
N GLU A 75 -4.14 -16.96 2.36
CA GLU A 75 -4.48 -17.75 3.53
C GLU A 75 -4.65 -16.88 4.77
N VAL A 76 -5.69 -17.17 5.55
CA VAL A 76 -5.98 -16.47 6.80
C VAL A 76 -5.12 -17.04 7.92
N VAL A 77 -4.33 -16.21 8.58
CA VAL A 77 -3.44 -16.62 9.68
C VAL A 77 -4.13 -16.48 11.04
N SER A 78 -4.69 -15.31 11.32
CA SER A 78 -5.41 -15.04 12.57
C SER A 78 -6.33 -13.82 12.42
N ALA A 79 -7.20 -13.57 13.41
CA ALA A 79 -8.14 -12.44 13.39
C ALA A 79 -7.45 -11.06 13.31
N ASN A 80 -6.31 -10.88 13.98
CA ASN A 80 -5.59 -9.62 14.02
C ASN A 80 -4.40 -9.56 13.02
N ASN A 81 -4.05 -10.71 12.44
CA ASN A 81 -3.05 -10.84 11.39
C ASN A 81 -3.64 -11.70 10.28
N MET A 82 -4.57 -11.14 9.54
CA MET A 82 -5.42 -11.86 8.60
C MET A 82 -4.60 -12.62 7.55
N HIS A 83 -3.60 -11.97 6.97
CA HIS A 83 -2.80 -12.55 5.89
C HIS A 83 -1.30 -12.41 6.13
N PRO A 84 -0.48 -13.33 5.61
CA PRO A 84 0.97 -13.23 5.67
C PRO A 84 1.49 -12.04 4.84
N MET A 85 2.76 -11.71 5.06
CA MET A 85 3.47 -10.75 4.22
C MET A 85 3.63 -11.30 2.80
N ALA A 86 3.33 -10.48 1.81
CA ALA A 86 3.49 -10.79 0.40
C ALA A 86 4.14 -9.64 -0.37
N GLU A 87 4.85 -9.96 -1.43
CA GLU A 87 5.44 -8.97 -2.30
C GLU A 87 4.32 -8.14 -2.97
N CYS A 88 4.48 -6.81 -2.93
CA CYS A 88 3.46 -5.87 -3.38
C CYS A 88 2.07 -6.15 -2.79
N SER A 89 2.01 -6.74 -1.57
CA SER A 89 0.76 -7.08 -0.84
C SER A 89 -0.25 -7.90 -1.67
N ASN A 90 0.18 -8.59 -2.72
CA ASN A 90 -0.68 -9.24 -3.73
C ASN A 90 -1.67 -8.26 -4.40
N ARG A 91 -1.30 -6.96 -4.51
CA ARG A 91 -2.07 -5.90 -5.17
C ARG A 91 -1.20 -5.01 -6.05
N GLY A 92 -0.16 -5.56 -6.59
CA GLY A 92 0.71 -4.91 -7.56
C GLY A 92 1.68 -5.89 -8.17
N ASP A 93 2.28 -5.47 -9.27
CA ASP A 93 3.30 -6.19 -9.99
C ASP A 93 4.68 -5.65 -9.63
N CYS A 94 5.62 -6.55 -9.41
CA CYS A 94 6.98 -6.16 -9.08
C CYS A 94 7.80 -5.85 -10.35
N ASP A 95 8.21 -4.61 -10.54
CA ASP A 95 9.27 -4.28 -11.51
C ASP A 95 10.61 -4.80 -10.98
N ARG A 96 11.01 -5.96 -11.46
CA ARG A 96 12.24 -6.66 -11.08
C ARG A 96 13.52 -5.88 -11.41
N ARG A 97 13.47 -4.96 -12.34
CA ARG A 97 14.61 -4.13 -12.75
C ARG A 97 14.83 -3.00 -11.75
N LEU A 98 13.76 -2.35 -11.31
CA LEU A 98 13.82 -1.23 -10.38
C LEU A 98 13.67 -1.66 -8.92
N GLY A 99 13.00 -2.78 -8.63
CA GLY A 99 12.69 -3.26 -7.29
C GLY A 99 11.57 -2.45 -6.63
N ILE A 100 10.62 -1.97 -7.43
CA ILE A 100 9.46 -1.20 -6.99
C ILE A 100 8.17 -1.91 -7.36
N CYS A 101 7.14 -1.73 -6.55
CA CYS A 101 5.81 -2.21 -6.87
C CYS A 101 5.08 -1.24 -7.80
N VAL A 102 4.48 -1.77 -8.86
CA VAL A 102 3.49 -1.08 -9.69
C VAL A 102 2.12 -1.53 -9.19
N CYS A 103 1.45 -0.68 -8.43
CA CYS A 103 0.19 -1.05 -7.80
C CYS A 103 -0.93 -1.19 -8.81
N HIS A 104 -1.83 -2.15 -8.56
CA HIS A 104 -3.08 -2.26 -9.29
C HIS A 104 -4.00 -1.08 -8.97
N ASP A 105 -5.01 -0.84 -9.82
CA ASP A 105 -5.97 0.25 -9.64
C ASP A 105 -6.57 0.26 -8.22
N ASN A 106 -6.72 1.45 -7.66
CA ASN A 106 -7.21 1.72 -6.31
C ASN A 106 -6.30 1.29 -5.15
N PHE A 107 -5.05 0.93 -5.43
CA PHE A 107 -4.05 0.63 -4.40
C PHE A 107 -2.86 1.58 -4.48
N ASP A 108 -2.26 1.85 -3.33
CA ASP A 108 -1.11 2.75 -3.14
C ASP A 108 -0.21 2.27 -2.00
N GLY A 109 0.90 2.96 -1.83
CA GLY A 109 1.93 2.63 -0.87
C GLY A 109 3.14 1.97 -1.51
N LEU A 110 4.22 1.85 -0.76
CA LEU A 110 5.47 1.26 -1.27
C LEU A 110 5.30 -0.22 -1.66
N ALA A 111 4.43 -0.93 -0.97
CA ALA A 111 4.10 -2.33 -1.21
C ALA A 111 2.64 -2.52 -1.61
N CYS A 112 1.96 -1.49 -2.11
CA CYS A 112 0.54 -1.52 -2.45
C CYS A 112 -0.33 -1.98 -1.27
N GLU A 113 0.08 -1.60 -0.07
CA GLU A 113 -0.49 -2.09 1.18
C GLU A 113 -1.75 -1.34 1.62
N ARG A 114 -2.13 -0.26 0.96
CA ARG A 114 -3.31 0.56 1.29
C ARG A 114 -4.14 0.88 0.05
N THR A 115 -5.41 1.24 0.26
CA THR A 115 -6.27 1.79 -0.78
C THR A 115 -5.94 3.27 -1.01
N ILE A 116 -6.44 3.86 -2.10
CA ILE A 116 -6.39 5.30 -2.37
C ILE A 116 -7.70 5.95 -1.93
N CYS A 117 -7.65 7.22 -1.58
CA CYS A 117 -8.86 7.98 -1.35
C CYS A 117 -9.55 8.33 -2.68
N PRO A 118 -10.89 8.27 -2.73
CA PRO A 118 -11.63 8.63 -3.93
C PRO A 118 -11.26 10.05 -4.39
N ASN A 119 -10.95 10.22 -5.67
CA ASN A 119 -10.64 11.52 -6.30
C ASN A 119 -9.63 12.39 -5.51
N ASP A 120 -8.70 11.72 -4.78
CA ASP A 120 -7.73 12.39 -3.89
C ASP A 120 -8.40 13.42 -2.95
N CYS A 121 -9.58 13.07 -2.42
CA CYS A 121 -10.45 13.94 -1.61
C CYS A 121 -10.82 15.27 -2.29
N GLY A 122 -10.78 15.32 -3.62
CA GLY A 122 -11.10 16.52 -4.40
C GLY A 122 -10.18 17.73 -4.13
N GLY A 123 -9.08 17.53 -3.40
CA GLY A 123 -8.23 18.61 -2.88
C GLY A 123 -8.93 19.46 -1.79
N LEU A 124 -10.07 18.99 -1.27
CA LEU A 124 -10.94 19.66 -0.29
C LEU A 124 -11.07 18.82 1.00
N GLY A 125 -10.03 18.05 1.30
CA GLY A 125 -9.97 17.22 2.49
C GLY A 125 -8.64 16.47 2.58
N ILE A 126 -8.48 15.72 3.65
CA ILE A 126 -7.27 14.93 3.92
C ILE A 126 -7.60 13.45 3.87
N CYS A 127 -6.77 12.69 3.17
CA CYS A 127 -6.87 11.24 3.11
C CYS A 127 -6.28 10.62 4.38
N TYR A 128 -7.10 9.99 5.20
CA TYR A 128 -6.72 9.33 6.44
C TYR A 128 -6.95 7.83 6.39
N THR A 129 -6.10 7.07 7.08
CA THR A 129 -6.36 5.66 7.36
C THR A 129 -7.48 5.51 8.41
N GLN A 130 -8.11 4.33 8.48
CA GLN A 130 -9.12 4.04 9.51
C GLN A 130 -8.56 4.27 10.93
N LEU A 131 -7.29 3.92 11.16
CA LEU A 131 -6.61 4.19 12.42
C LEU A 131 -6.57 5.68 12.73
N GLN A 132 -6.14 6.51 11.78
CA GLN A 132 -6.05 7.95 11.96
C GLN A 132 -7.43 8.59 12.16
N MET A 133 -8.45 8.13 11.43
CA MET A 133 -9.83 8.59 11.63
C MET A 133 -10.34 8.26 13.03
N ALA A 134 -10.06 7.03 13.51
CA ALA A 134 -10.45 6.62 14.86
C ALA A 134 -9.71 7.44 15.94
N GLU A 135 -8.42 7.69 15.77
CA GLU A 135 -7.63 8.52 16.68
C GLU A 135 -8.16 9.96 16.76
N ASN A 136 -8.50 10.55 15.61
CA ASN A 136 -9.10 11.89 15.55
C ASN A 136 -10.48 11.94 16.21
N ALA A 137 -11.25 10.86 16.12
CA ALA A 137 -12.57 10.73 16.78
C ALA A 137 -12.46 10.32 18.28
N GLY A 138 -11.25 10.18 18.83
CA GLY A 138 -11.03 9.75 20.20
C GLY A 138 -11.42 8.29 20.48
N THR A 139 -11.50 7.47 19.43
CA THR A 139 -11.81 6.04 19.52
C THR A 139 -10.58 5.18 19.21
N THR A 140 -10.69 3.87 19.34
CA THR A 140 -9.57 2.94 19.10
C THR A 140 -9.89 1.98 17.97
N TYR A 141 -8.98 1.89 16.99
CA TYR A 141 -9.05 0.95 15.87
C TYR A 141 -7.66 0.39 15.54
N ARG A 142 -6.85 0.05 16.60
CA ARG A 142 -5.41 -0.21 16.45
C ARG A 142 -5.08 -1.65 16.06
N ASP A 143 -5.81 -2.60 16.62
CA ASP A 143 -5.45 -4.02 16.58
C ASP A 143 -6.16 -4.78 15.46
N ILE A 144 -6.81 -4.07 14.54
CA ILE A 144 -7.47 -4.66 13.40
C ILE A 144 -6.54 -4.61 12.19
N TRP A 145 -6.41 -5.74 11.50
CA TRP A 145 -5.45 -5.95 10.42
C TRP A 145 -5.55 -4.92 9.28
N ASP A 146 -6.72 -4.33 9.04
CA ASP A 146 -6.98 -3.36 7.99
C ASP A 146 -6.90 -1.89 8.44
N SER A 147 -6.61 -1.64 9.73
CA SER A 147 -6.60 -0.29 10.32
C SER A 147 -5.72 0.72 9.56
N LYS A 148 -4.65 0.24 8.92
CA LYS A 148 -3.74 1.04 8.10
C LYS A 148 -3.91 0.81 6.59
N LYS A 149 -4.83 -0.04 6.19
CA LYS A 149 -5.04 -0.46 4.80
C LYS A 149 -6.18 0.30 4.14
N GLN A 150 -7.28 0.42 4.85
CA GLN A 150 -8.43 1.19 4.40
C GLN A 150 -8.20 2.68 4.66
N VAL A 151 -8.55 3.51 3.68
CA VAL A 151 -8.46 4.97 3.79
C VAL A 151 -9.81 5.60 3.45
N GLY A 152 -10.00 6.84 3.89
CA GLY A 152 -11.17 7.65 3.59
C GLY A 152 -10.85 9.12 3.70
N CYS A 153 -11.69 9.97 3.11
CA CYS A 153 -11.53 11.40 3.16
C CYS A 153 -12.15 11.99 4.43
N VAL A 154 -11.40 12.85 5.10
CA VAL A 154 -11.91 13.79 6.09
C VAL A 154 -11.95 15.14 5.40
N CYS A 155 -13.15 15.62 5.10
CA CYS A 155 -13.37 16.83 4.31
C CYS A 155 -13.11 18.10 5.13
N ASP A 156 -12.67 19.15 4.45
CA ASP A 156 -12.60 20.49 5.00
C ASP A 156 -14.01 21.00 5.32
N VAL A 157 -14.07 21.98 6.24
CA VAL A 157 -15.33 22.59 6.65
C VAL A 157 -16.08 23.15 5.44
N GLY A 158 -17.36 22.81 5.33
CA GLY A 158 -18.21 23.22 4.20
C GLY A 158 -18.25 22.21 3.04
N TYR A 159 -17.52 21.11 3.15
CA TYR A 159 -17.52 20.04 2.16
C TYR A 159 -17.89 18.70 2.77
N ARG A 160 -18.42 17.79 1.96
CA ARG A 160 -18.86 16.46 2.37
C ARG A 160 -18.85 15.46 1.21
N GLY A 161 -19.21 14.25 1.52
CA GLY A 161 -19.22 13.14 0.56
C GLY A 161 -17.97 12.28 0.66
N PRO A 162 -17.93 11.16 -0.05
CA PRO A 162 -16.81 10.21 0.03
C PRO A 162 -15.50 10.77 -0.52
N ASP A 163 -15.57 11.74 -1.41
CA ASP A 163 -14.46 12.40 -2.11
C ASP A 163 -14.42 13.93 -1.87
N CYS A 164 -15.20 14.44 -0.91
CA CYS A 164 -15.32 15.85 -0.57
C CYS A 164 -15.79 16.76 -1.72
N SER A 165 -16.42 16.19 -2.74
CA SER A 165 -16.91 16.96 -3.91
C SER A 165 -18.26 17.69 -3.67
N LEU A 166 -18.94 17.36 -2.58
CA LEU A 166 -20.24 17.94 -2.25
C LEU A 166 -20.08 19.13 -1.33
N VAL A 167 -20.80 20.24 -1.63
CA VAL A 167 -20.83 21.46 -0.81
C VAL A 167 -21.95 21.34 0.22
N GLU A 168 -21.64 21.62 1.47
CA GLU A 168 -22.64 21.60 2.56
C GLU A 168 -23.63 22.73 2.43
N CYS A 169 -24.89 22.43 2.70
CA CYS A 169 -25.91 23.46 2.82
C CYS A 169 -25.92 24.10 4.21
N PRO A 170 -26.38 25.36 4.33
CA PRO A 170 -26.65 25.93 5.63
C PRO A 170 -27.64 25.08 6.44
N SER A 171 -27.32 24.87 7.70
CA SER A 171 -28.06 23.94 8.59
C SER A 171 -28.44 24.63 9.89
N THR A 172 -29.58 24.27 10.47
CA THR A 172 -29.96 24.68 11.81
C THR A 172 -30.37 23.49 12.66
N LYS A 173 -30.34 23.69 13.97
CA LYS A 173 -30.75 22.68 14.92
C LYS A 173 -32.21 22.29 14.69
N ASP A 174 -32.45 21.04 14.37
CA ASP A 174 -33.79 20.46 14.22
C ASP A 174 -34.12 19.59 15.43
N VAL A 175 -35.34 19.70 15.94
CA VAL A 175 -35.84 18.89 17.06
C VAL A 175 -35.95 17.40 16.75
N ASN A 176 -36.13 17.07 15.48
CA ASN A 176 -36.30 15.68 15.03
C ASN A 176 -34.97 15.00 14.63
N GLY A 177 -33.86 15.76 14.63
CA GLY A 177 -32.59 15.29 14.13
C GLY A 177 -32.63 14.99 12.61
N GLY A 178 -31.55 14.50 12.07
CA GLY A 178 -31.44 14.14 10.66
C GLY A 178 -30.06 14.45 10.09
N PRO A 179 -29.82 14.08 8.82
CA PRO A 179 -28.56 14.38 8.19
C PRO A 179 -28.33 15.88 8.09
N GLY A 180 -27.12 16.31 8.40
CA GLY A 180 -26.70 17.71 8.37
C GLY A 180 -25.23 17.83 8.77
N ASN A 181 -24.80 19.06 8.95
CA ASN A 181 -23.47 19.39 9.45
C ASN A 181 -23.49 19.64 10.97
N GLU A 182 -22.42 20.19 11.53
CA GLU A 182 -22.31 20.55 12.94
C GLU A 182 -23.41 21.53 13.40
N GLY A 183 -23.97 22.35 12.48
CA GLY A 183 -25.07 23.28 12.76
C GLY A 183 -26.43 22.60 12.93
N GLY A 184 -26.58 21.36 12.50
CA GLY A 184 -27.80 20.58 12.58
C GLY A 184 -28.25 20.01 11.24
N ARG A 185 -29.57 19.96 11.00
CA ARG A 185 -30.12 19.38 9.79
C ARG A 185 -30.02 20.35 8.60
N ASP A 186 -29.62 19.82 7.42
CA ASP A 186 -29.57 20.59 6.19
C ASP A 186 -30.91 21.26 5.88
N CYS A 187 -30.85 22.54 5.51
CA CYS A 187 -32.02 23.36 5.18
C CYS A 187 -33.10 23.31 6.27
N SER A 188 -32.71 23.19 7.57
CA SER A 188 -33.61 23.09 8.71
C SER A 188 -34.62 21.93 8.62
N GLY A 189 -34.39 20.96 7.73
CA GLY A 189 -35.36 19.91 7.39
C GLY A 189 -36.60 20.40 6.63
N ARG A 190 -36.59 21.63 6.15
CA ARG A 190 -37.71 22.29 5.50
C ARG A 190 -37.43 22.67 4.04
N GLY A 191 -36.42 22.01 3.46
CA GLY A 191 -35.98 22.12 2.08
C GLY A 191 -35.09 20.99 1.68
N LEU A 192 -34.70 20.96 0.42
CA LEU A 192 -33.73 20.06 -0.17
C LEU A 192 -32.42 20.80 -0.43
N CYS A 193 -31.33 20.21 0.01
CA CYS A 193 -29.99 20.73 -0.27
C CYS A 193 -29.58 20.39 -1.69
N ASP A 194 -29.19 21.39 -2.47
CA ASP A 194 -28.42 21.20 -3.69
C ASP A 194 -26.92 21.13 -3.32
N TYR A 195 -26.42 19.96 -3.13
CA TYR A 195 -25.02 19.71 -2.74
C TYR A 195 -23.97 20.09 -3.81
N LYS A 196 -24.40 20.46 -5.04
CA LYS A 196 -23.45 20.94 -6.05
C LYS A 196 -23.01 22.37 -5.78
N VAL A 197 -23.91 23.18 -5.21
CA VAL A 197 -23.70 24.61 -4.97
C VAL A 197 -23.89 25.03 -3.51
N GLY A 198 -24.32 24.13 -2.63
CA GLY A 198 -24.55 24.42 -1.22
C GLY A 198 -25.75 25.29 -0.94
N VAL A 199 -26.79 25.20 -1.77
CA VAL A 199 -27.99 26.07 -1.67
C VAL A 199 -29.22 25.25 -1.31
N CYS A 200 -30.04 25.80 -0.41
CA CYS A 200 -31.29 25.19 0.00
C CYS A 200 -32.44 25.57 -0.95
N ASN A 201 -33.15 24.55 -1.44
CA ASN A 201 -34.43 24.69 -2.12
C ASN A 201 -35.57 24.46 -1.11
N CYS A 202 -36.15 25.52 -0.58
CA CYS A 202 -37.15 25.44 0.47
C CYS A 202 -38.46 24.82 -0.03
N PHE A 203 -39.10 24.02 0.84
CA PHE A 203 -40.47 23.54 0.59
C PHE A 203 -41.47 24.70 0.62
N LEU A 204 -42.59 24.48 -0.03
CA LEU A 204 -43.66 25.49 -0.09
C LEU A 204 -44.06 25.93 1.33
N GLY A 205 -44.13 27.23 1.56
CA GLY A 205 -44.46 27.84 2.85
C GLY A 205 -43.23 28.11 3.74
N TYR A 206 -42.02 27.78 3.26
CA TYR A 206 -40.77 28.08 3.96
C TYR A 206 -39.87 28.95 3.12
N TYR A 207 -39.04 29.81 3.75
CA TYR A 207 -38.11 30.70 3.10
C TYR A 207 -36.90 31.00 4.01
N GLY A 208 -35.93 31.73 3.49
CA GLY A 208 -34.65 32.00 4.14
C GLY A 208 -33.51 31.15 3.57
N GLN A 209 -32.27 31.45 3.92
CA GLN A 209 -31.09 30.73 3.40
C GLN A 209 -31.04 29.28 3.88
N GLN A 210 -31.60 29.02 5.05
CA GLN A 210 -31.66 27.72 5.69
C GLN A 210 -33.09 27.16 5.73
N CYS A 211 -34.04 27.80 5.04
CA CYS A 211 -35.48 27.53 5.11
C CYS A 211 -36.02 27.61 6.54
N GLU A 212 -35.43 28.49 7.34
CA GLU A 212 -35.72 28.68 8.75
C GLU A 212 -37.03 29.41 9.04
N HIS A 213 -37.50 30.19 8.08
CA HIS A 213 -38.72 31.02 8.22
C HIS A 213 -39.94 30.31 7.60
N GLN A 214 -41.10 30.51 8.21
CA GLN A 214 -42.36 30.02 7.69
C GLN A 214 -43.23 31.20 7.28
N VAL A 215 -43.87 31.12 6.11
CA VAL A 215 -44.87 32.08 5.67
C VAL A 215 -46.06 31.98 6.63
N ALA A 216 -46.45 33.10 7.24
CA ALA A 216 -47.66 33.12 8.05
C ALA A 216 -48.86 32.78 7.17
N ALA A 217 -49.63 31.78 7.58
CA ALA A 217 -50.87 31.44 6.91
C ALA A 217 -51.78 32.70 6.96
N LEU A 218 -52.10 33.29 5.79
CA LEU A 218 -53.17 34.26 5.72
C LEU A 218 -54.47 33.52 5.99
N SER A 219 -54.97 33.69 7.19
CA SER A 219 -56.29 33.19 7.59
C SER A 219 -57.40 33.93 6.86
#